data_608c6c00d74ed81e8d726366f9093c75
#
_entry.id   608c6c00d74ed81e8d726366f9093c75
#
_cell.length_a   1.000
_cell.length_b   1.000
_cell.length_c   1.000
_cell.angle_alpha   90.00
_cell.angle_beta   90.00
_cell.angle_gamma   90.00
#
_symmetry.space_group_name_H-M   'P 1'
#
loop_
_entity.id
_entity.type
_entity.pdbx_description
1 polymer ?
#
loop_
_entity_poly.entity_id
_entity_poly.type
_entity_poly.pdbx_seq_one_letter_code
_entity_poly.pdbx_strand_id
1 'polypeptide(L)'
;QGISTIMFSATLLPVNYFKEMLSGNADDYAVYAHSPFDTDNKRVLIGRDVTSRYTRRNYNEYTKIAGYIHTLTQSKQGKYMIFFPSYSYMREVYDIYIQKYACNVIDLHDVEDGSYIYHLSEGENVLIQDNNMTEADKENFLSVFMDNTSGNVTGFCVLGGIFSEGIDLRDKSLIGACIVGTGIPMICRQRNILRNYFDSIGKNGYQYAYVFPGMNKVLQAAGRVIRTADDKGIILLLDDRFMTQEYQMQYPREWDKVYPVDINNTGKCIEDFWRL
;
A
#
# COMPACT_ATOMS: atom_id res chain seq x y z
N GLN A 1 0.14 -5.80 -38.90
CA GLN A 1 -0.43 -6.89 -38.11
C GLN A 1 0.72 -7.56 -37.35
N GLY A 2 0.69 -7.56 -36.01
CA GLY A 2 1.67 -8.27 -35.18
C GLY A 2 1.42 -9.79 -35.24
N ILE A 3 2.50 -10.56 -35.24
CA ILE A 3 2.43 -12.03 -35.27
C ILE A 3 2.26 -12.57 -33.83
N SER A 4 2.73 -11.84 -32.83
CA SER A 4 2.60 -12.19 -31.41
C SER A 4 2.63 -10.94 -30.54
N THR A 5 2.02 -11.03 -29.35
CA THR A 5 2.04 -9.98 -28.33
C THR A 5 2.54 -10.57 -27.02
N ILE A 6 3.49 -9.90 -26.38
CA ILE A 6 3.98 -10.26 -25.04
C ILE A 6 3.59 -9.14 -24.09
N MET A 7 2.89 -9.50 -23.01
CA MET A 7 2.51 -8.59 -21.93
C MET A 7 3.23 -9.03 -20.66
N PHE A 8 3.81 -8.08 -19.93
CA PHE A 8 4.54 -8.39 -18.71
C PHE A 8 4.34 -7.33 -17.63
N SER A 9 4.27 -7.77 -16.39
CA SER A 9 4.23 -6.91 -15.21
C SER A 9 4.58 -7.75 -13.97
N ALA A 10 5.05 -7.12 -12.93
CA ALA A 10 5.27 -7.75 -11.63
C ALA A 10 3.97 -8.14 -10.91
N THR A 11 2.83 -7.59 -11.32
CA THR A 11 1.54 -7.72 -10.63
C THR A 11 0.42 -8.29 -11.51
N LEU A 12 0.74 -9.12 -12.53
CA LEU A 12 -0.26 -9.83 -13.33
C LEU A 12 -0.88 -11.02 -12.56
N LEU A 13 -1.47 -10.72 -11.40
CA LEU A 13 -2.12 -11.70 -10.53
C LEU A 13 -3.59 -11.34 -10.26
N PRO A 14 -4.52 -12.32 -10.30
CA PRO A 14 -4.32 -13.70 -10.76
C PRO A 14 -4.17 -13.77 -12.29
N VAL A 15 -3.33 -14.66 -12.76
CA VAL A 15 -2.98 -14.78 -14.19
C VAL A 15 -4.21 -14.99 -15.08
N ASN A 16 -5.16 -15.82 -14.66
CA ASN A 16 -6.37 -16.11 -15.45
C ASN A 16 -7.25 -14.87 -15.63
N TYR A 17 -7.33 -13.99 -14.63
CA TYR A 17 -8.02 -12.71 -14.77
C TYR A 17 -7.41 -11.87 -15.91
N PHE A 18 -6.09 -11.76 -15.93
CA PHE A 18 -5.42 -10.97 -16.98
C PHE A 18 -5.51 -11.60 -18.37
N LYS A 19 -5.43 -12.93 -18.51
CA LYS A 19 -5.66 -13.61 -19.78
C LYS A 19 -7.03 -13.24 -20.34
N GLU A 20 -8.06 -13.33 -19.54
CA GLU A 20 -9.43 -13.03 -19.96
C GLU A 20 -9.66 -11.55 -20.28
N MET A 21 -9.05 -10.66 -19.49
CA MET A 21 -9.20 -9.21 -19.69
C MET A 21 -8.40 -8.66 -20.88
N LEU A 22 -7.27 -9.27 -21.22
CA LEU A 22 -6.33 -8.75 -22.21
C LEU A 22 -6.45 -9.43 -23.57
N SER A 23 -6.57 -10.77 -23.61
CA SER A 23 -6.66 -11.53 -24.85
C SER A 23 -8.03 -12.17 -25.09
N GLY A 24 -8.80 -12.38 -24.03
CA GLY A 24 -10.04 -13.15 -24.10
C GLY A 24 -9.86 -14.64 -24.33
N ASN A 25 -8.62 -15.15 -24.34
CA ASN A 25 -8.30 -16.55 -24.59
C ASN A 25 -7.61 -17.17 -23.35
N ALA A 26 -8.29 -18.13 -22.73
CA ALA A 26 -7.78 -18.84 -21.56
C ALA A 26 -6.56 -19.73 -21.86
N ASP A 27 -6.41 -20.15 -23.12
CA ASP A 27 -5.33 -21.05 -23.57
C ASP A 27 -3.99 -20.33 -23.83
N ASP A 28 -3.98 -18.99 -23.74
CA ASP A 28 -2.75 -18.22 -23.91
C ASP A 28 -1.70 -18.62 -22.86
N TYR A 29 -0.45 -18.65 -23.30
CA TYR A 29 0.66 -18.98 -22.40
C TYR A 29 0.85 -17.91 -21.33
N ALA A 30 1.19 -18.36 -20.13
CA ALA A 30 1.66 -17.49 -19.06
C ALA A 30 2.95 -18.07 -18.45
N VAL A 31 3.93 -17.22 -18.29
CA VAL A 31 5.22 -17.56 -17.66
C VAL A 31 5.32 -16.79 -16.35
N TYR A 32 5.62 -17.50 -15.29
CA TYR A 32 5.97 -16.92 -14.01
C TYR A 32 7.49 -16.91 -13.86
N ALA A 33 8.07 -15.72 -13.82
CA ALA A 33 9.48 -15.56 -13.48
C ALA A 33 9.62 -15.51 -11.95
N HIS A 34 10.52 -16.33 -11.40
CA HIS A 34 10.81 -16.28 -9.96
C HIS A 34 11.39 -14.90 -9.60
N SER A 35 10.98 -14.38 -8.44
CA SER A 35 11.59 -13.19 -7.89
C SER A 35 13.08 -13.46 -7.59
N PRO A 36 14.00 -12.57 -8.00
CA PRO A 36 15.41 -12.70 -7.66
C PRO A 36 15.72 -12.26 -6.22
N PHE A 37 14.73 -11.72 -5.50
CA PHE A 37 14.90 -11.14 -4.18
C PHE A 37 14.72 -12.20 -3.10
N ASP A 38 15.58 -12.14 -2.07
CA ASP A 38 15.48 -13.03 -0.92
C ASP A 38 14.16 -12.78 -0.15
N THR A 39 13.40 -13.83 0.09
CA THR A 39 12.14 -13.76 0.83
C THR A 39 12.35 -13.42 2.30
N ASP A 40 13.51 -13.73 2.87
CA ASP A 40 13.84 -13.41 4.27
C ASP A 40 14.14 -11.90 4.48
N ASN A 41 14.43 -11.15 3.42
CA ASN A 41 14.56 -9.70 3.44
C ASN A 41 13.22 -8.97 3.51
N LYS A 42 12.10 -9.69 3.46
CA LYS A 42 10.75 -9.12 3.48
C LYS A 42 9.90 -9.79 4.55
N ARG A 43 9.20 -8.97 5.34
CA ARG A 43 8.18 -9.48 6.26
C ARG A 43 6.81 -8.89 5.93
N VAL A 44 5.83 -9.77 5.72
CA VAL A 44 4.44 -9.40 5.50
C VAL A 44 3.64 -9.64 6.77
N LEU A 45 3.11 -8.57 7.37
CA LEU A 45 2.29 -8.60 8.57
C LEU A 45 0.84 -8.28 8.22
N ILE A 46 -0.13 -8.95 8.86
CA ILE A 46 -1.56 -8.70 8.66
C ILE A 46 -2.19 -8.35 10.01
N GLY A 47 -2.66 -7.11 10.14
CA GLY A 47 -3.46 -6.67 11.27
C GLY A 47 -4.84 -7.32 11.24
N ARG A 48 -5.07 -8.32 12.10
CA ARG A 48 -6.30 -9.13 12.13
C ARG A 48 -7.45 -8.51 12.89
N ASP A 49 -7.19 -7.50 13.69
CA ASP A 49 -8.13 -6.85 14.61
C ASP A 49 -8.53 -5.43 14.16
N VAL A 50 -8.26 -5.10 12.89
CA VAL A 50 -8.67 -3.85 12.23
C VAL A 50 -9.35 -4.13 10.90
N THR A 51 -10.20 -3.20 10.46
CA THR A 51 -10.88 -3.30 9.16
C THR A 51 -11.16 -1.92 8.57
N SER A 52 -11.10 -1.82 7.25
CA SER A 52 -11.46 -0.60 6.51
C SER A 52 -12.93 -0.58 6.03
N ARG A 53 -13.74 -1.58 6.40
CA ARG A 53 -15.15 -1.66 5.99
C ARG A 53 -15.91 -0.41 6.41
N TYR A 54 -16.66 0.16 5.49
CA TYR A 54 -17.38 1.41 5.72
C TYR A 54 -18.27 1.37 6.97
N THR A 55 -18.94 0.24 7.21
CA THR A 55 -19.83 0.04 8.38
C THR A 55 -19.12 -0.04 9.73
N ARG A 56 -17.79 -0.19 9.72
CA ARG A 56 -16.96 -0.29 10.92
C ARG A 56 -16.08 0.94 11.15
N ARG A 57 -16.15 1.92 10.25
CA ARG A 57 -15.36 3.17 10.35
C ARG A 57 -15.87 4.01 11.51
N ASN A 58 -15.02 4.24 12.48
CA ASN A 58 -15.28 5.07 13.66
C ASN A 58 -13.94 5.50 14.29
N TYR A 59 -14.00 6.40 15.25
CA TYR A 59 -12.82 6.93 15.94
C TYR A 59 -11.92 5.84 16.54
N ASN A 60 -12.48 4.80 17.14
CA ASN A 60 -11.71 3.71 17.75
C ASN A 60 -10.93 2.91 16.70
N GLU A 61 -11.56 2.62 15.55
CA GLU A 61 -10.93 1.92 14.44
C GLU A 61 -9.79 2.76 13.85
N TYR A 62 -10.04 4.05 13.62
CA TYR A 62 -9.01 4.98 13.12
C TYR A 62 -7.84 5.13 14.10
N THR A 63 -8.12 5.23 15.40
CA THR A 63 -7.12 5.27 16.46
C THR A 63 -6.24 4.01 16.48
N LYS A 64 -6.85 2.85 16.29
CA LYS A 64 -6.11 1.58 16.24
C LYS A 64 -5.19 1.53 15.01
N ILE A 65 -5.70 1.95 13.84
CA ILE A 65 -4.90 2.05 12.61
C ILE A 65 -3.73 3.02 12.81
N ALA A 66 -3.97 4.21 13.38
CA ALA A 66 -2.91 5.15 13.70
C ALA A 66 -1.85 4.55 14.65
N GLY A 67 -2.28 3.73 15.62
CA GLY A 67 -1.38 2.99 16.52
C GLY A 67 -0.48 1.99 15.79
N TYR A 68 -1.03 1.24 14.83
CA TYR A 68 -0.25 0.33 13.98
C TYR A 68 0.79 1.09 13.14
N ILE A 69 0.38 2.22 12.54
CA ILE A 69 1.28 3.07 11.75
C ILE A 69 2.42 3.57 12.62
N HIS A 70 2.12 4.11 13.80
CA HIS A 70 3.13 4.57 14.75
C HIS A 70 4.09 3.45 15.15
N THR A 71 3.59 2.28 15.50
CA THR A 71 4.42 1.12 15.85
C THR A 71 5.37 0.75 14.69
N LEU A 72 4.91 0.81 13.45
CA LEU A 72 5.75 0.54 12.29
C LEU A 72 6.83 1.61 12.11
N THR A 73 6.46 2.89 12.11
CA THR A 73 7.37 4.01 11.79
C THR A 73 8.41 4.26 12.88
N GLN A 74 8.10 3.92 14.14
CA GLN A 74 9.04 4.04 15.28
C GLN A 74 9.97 2.82 15.43
N SER A 75 9.74 1.75 14.69
CA SER A 75 10.52 0.51 14.86
C SER A 75 11.95 0.61 14.33
N LYS A 76 12.19 1.43 13.36
CA LYS A 76 13.51 1.67 12.74
C LYS A 76 13.49 3.01 12.01
N GLN A 77 14.59 3.77 12.12
CA GLN A 77 14.74 5.00 11.34
C GLN A 77 14.78 4.68 9.84
N GLY A 78 13.94 5.38 9.05
CA GLY A 78 13.86 5.21 7.61
C GLY A 78 12.62 5.83 6.98
N LYS A 79 12.27 5.35 5.80
CA LYS A 79 11.23 5.91 4.96
C LYS A 79 10.06 4.97 4.86
N TYR A 80 8.87 5.49 5.11
CA TYR A 80 7.63 4.74 5.16
C TYR A 80 6.56 5.37 4.28
N MET A 81 5.79 4.55 3.57
CA MET A 81 4.58 5.00 2.88
C MET A 81 3.35 4.28 3.42
N ILE A 82 2.31 5.05 3.69
CA ILE A 82 1.04 4.58 4.25
C ILE A 82 -0.04 4.83 3.20
N PHE A 83 -0.65 3.76 2.71
CA PHE A 83 -1.60 3.82 1.61
C PHE A 83 -3.04 3.60 2.08
N PHE A 84 -3.93 4.48 1.68
CA PHE A 84 -5.34 4.47 2.05
C PHE A 84 -6.27 4.32 0.84
N PRO A 85 -7.50 3.81 1.02
CA PRO A 85 -8.44 3.63 -0.09
C PRO A 85 -9.08 4.94 -0.60
N SER A 86 -8.98 6.02 0.16
CA SER A 86 -9.51 7.35 -0.21
C SER A 86 -8.89 8.48 0.59
N TYR A 87 -8.91 9.69 0.05
CA TYR A 87 -8.44 10.91 0.72
C TYR A 87 -9.18 11.18 2.03
N SER A 88 -10.50 11.05 2.06
CA SER A 88 -11.28 11.29 3.29
C SER A 88 -10.90 10.33 4.41
N TYR A 89 -10.72 9.04 4.11
CA TYR A 89 -10.32 8.06 5.11
C TYR A 89 -8.89 8.30 5.59
N MET A 90 -7.99 8.64 4.67
CA MET A 90 -6.62 9.00 4.99
C MET A 90 -6.55 10.18 5.96
N ARG A 91 -7.33 11.25 5.70
CA ARG A 91 -7.37 12.45 6.56
C ARG A 91 -7.84 12.13 7.98
N GLU A 92 -8.91 11.37 8.14
CA GLU A 92 -9.40 10.97 9.47
C GLU A 92 -8.33 10.24 10.30
N VAL A 93 -7.59 9.33 9.69
CA VAL A 93 -6.52 8.61 10.40
C VAL A 93 -5.29 9.50 10.60
N TYR A 94 -4.95 10.33 9.63
CA TYR A 94 -3.85 11.28 9.70
C TYR A 94 -4.04 12.28 10.85
N ASP A 95 -5.22 12.90 10.96
CA ASP A 95 -5.52 13.88 12.01
C ASP A 95 -5.38 13.24 13.42
N ILE A 96 -5.85 12.02 13.58
CA ILE A 96 -5.67 11.25 14.83
C ILE A 96 -4.19 10.92 15.06
N TYR A 97 -3.46 10.54 14.01
CA TYR A 97 -2.03 10.23 14.10
C TYR A 97 -1.25 11.46 14.58
N ILE A 98 -1.45 12.61 13.95
CA ILE A 98 -0.80 13.88 14.33
C ILE A 98 -1.18 14.26 15.75
N GLN A 99 -2.47 14.28 16.09
CA GLN A 99 -2.94 14.67 17.43
C GLN A 99 -2.36 13.78 18.53
N LYS A 100 -2.16 12.49 18.27
CA LYS A 100 -1.84 11.52 19.31
C LYS A 100 -0.33 11.28 19.46
N TYR A 101 0.41 11.38 18.39
CA TYR A 101 1.82 10.99 18.32
C TYR A 101 2.77 12.13 17.98
N ALA A 102 2.25 13.24 17.44
CA ALA A 102 3.04 14.44 17.19
C ALA A 102 3.06 15.34 18.43
N CYS A 103 4.11 15.23 19.23
CA CYS A 103 4.21 16.03 20.47
C CYS A 103 4.55 17.51 20.24
N ASN A 104 5.15 17.88 19.10
CA ASN A 104 5.48 19.25 18.72
C ASN A 104 5.38 19.40 17.21
N VAL A 105 4.20 19.75 16.71
CA VAL A 105 4.02 20.10 15.29
C VAL A 105 4.58 21.51 15.10
N ILE A 106 5.66 21.66 14.36
CA ILE A 106 6.04 22.93 13.79
C ILE A 106 5.24 23.07 12.51
N ASP A 107 4.20 23.91 12.55
CA ASP A 107 3.41 24.25 11.40
C ASP A 107 4.29 25.10 10.47
N LEU A 108 4.84 24.51 9.42
CA LEU A 108 5.53 25.27 8.38
C LEU A 108 4.51 25.87 7.43
N HIS A 109 3.75 26.86 7.93
CA HIS A 109 2.92 27.72 7.10
C HIS A 109 3.73 28.74 6.27
N ASP A 110 5.06 28.61 6.20
CA ASP A 110 5.95 29.56 5.54
C ASP A 110 6.63 28.97 4.28
N VAL A 111 5.92 28.17 3.51
CA VAL A 111 6.34 27.91 2.13
C VAL A 111 5.38 28.66 1.23
N GLU A 112 5.87 29.67 0.51
CA GLU A 112 5.12 30.55 -0.40
C GLU A 112 4.37 29.81 -1.53
N ASP A 113 4.48 28.48 -1.60
CA ASP A 113 3.92 27.61 -2.65
C ASP A 113 2.82 26.62 -2.20
N GLY A 114 2.40 26.68 -0.93
CA GLY A 114 1.25 25.89 -0.44
C GLY A 114 1.51 24.41 -0.14
N SER A 115 2.76 23.95 -0.15
CA SER A 115 3.10 22.58 0.26
C SER A 115 3.07 22.44 1.79
N TYR A 116 2.28 21.47 2.27
CA TYR A 116 2.16 21.19 3.71
C TYR A 116 3.12 20.09 4.12
N ILE A 117 4.27 20.46 4.69
CA ILE A 117 5.18 19.54 5.38
C ILE A 117 5.01 19.76 6.87
N TYR A 118 4.57 18.72 7.60
CA TYR A 118 4.51 18.77 9.06
C TYR A 118 5.77 18.09 9.60
N HIS A 119 6.58 18.84 10.36
CA HIS A 119 7.71 18.28 11.08
C HIS A 119 7.26 17.83 12.46
N LEU A 120 7.47 16.56 12.75
CA LEU A 120 7.36 16.05 14.12
C LEU A 120 8.67 16.32 14.86
N SER A 121 8.59 16.57 16.17
CA SER A 121 9.79 16.69 17.01
C SER A 121 10.66 15.44 16.91
N GLU A 122 11.98 15.61 16.97
CA GLU A 122 12.99 14.56 16.87
C GLU A 122 13.30 14.03 15.45
N GLY A 123 13.12 14.84 14.41
CA GLY A 123 13.60 14.51 13.05
C GLY A 123 12.71 13.55 12.27
N GLU A 124 11.42 13.48 12.60
CA GLU A 124 10.43 12.81 11.78
C GLU A 124 9.70 13.82 10.88
N ASN A 125 9.66 13.54 9.58
CA ASN A 125 8.88 14.30 8.60
C ASN A 125 7.63 13.51 8.25
N VAL A 126 6.44 14.08 8.47
CA VAL A 126 5.17 13.48 8.07
C VAL A 126 4.55 14.28 6.96
N LEU A 127 4.33 13.63 5.83
CA LEU A 127 3.78 14.20 4.61
C LEU A 127 2.41 13.62 4.34
N ILE A 128 1.50 14.42 3.80
CA ILE A 128 0.19 13.96 3.37
C ILE A 128 -0.05 14.33 1.91
N GLN A 129 -0.50 13.37 1.11
CA GLN A 129 -0.93 13.61 -0.26
C GLN A 129 -2.24 14.39 -0.29
N ASP A 130 -2.31 15.45 -1.09
CA ASP A 130 -3.55 16.18 -1.40
C ASP A 130 -4.06 15.82 -2.80
N ASN A 131 -5.38 15.96 -3.02
CA ASN A 131 -6.01 15.69 -4.31
C ASN A 131 -5.78 16.80 -5.35
N ASN A 132 -5.36 17.98 -4.92
CA ASN A 132 -5.11 19.15 -5.76
C ASN A 132 -3.62 19.46 -5.95
N MET A 133 -2.71 18.50 -5.65
CA MET A 133 -1.28 18.70 -5.81
C MET A 133 -0.89 19.05 -7.24
N THR A 134 -0.14 20.14 -7.39
CA THR A 134 0.53 20.51 -8.64
C THR A 134 1.72 19.57 -8.92
N GLU A 135 2.34 19.65 -10.09
CA GLU A 135 3.56 18.89 -10.37
C GLU A 135 4.70 19.30 -9.43
N ALA A 136 4.81 20.59 -9.10
CA ALA A 136 5.80 21.08 -8.14
C ALA A 136 5.58 20.49 -6.74
N ASP A 137 4.33 20.39 -6.26
CA ASP A 137 4.01 19.76 -4.98
C ASP A 137 4.41 18.29 -4.94
N LYS A 138 4.20 17.58 -6.06
CA LYS A 138 4.60 16.18 -6.20
C LYS A 138 6.12 16.03 -6.16
N GLU A 139 6.85 16.89 -6.87
CA GLU A 139 8.31 16.91 -6.86
C GLU A 139 8.84 17.23 -5.46
N ASN A 140 8.26 18.22 -4.76
CA ASN A 140 8.61 18.56 -3.39
C ASN A 140 8.35 17.39 -2.43
N PHE A 141 7.19 16.74 -2.50
CA PHE A 141 6.87 15.55 -1.72
C PHE A 141 7.93 14.46 -1.92
N LEU A 142 8.31 14.21 -3.18
CA LEU A 142 9.32 13.21 -3.51
C LEU A 142 10.72 13.63 -3.08
N SER A 143 11.08 14.91 -3.16
CA SER A 143 12.39 15.39 -2.76
C SER A 143 12.70 15.08 -1.29
N VAL A 144 11.70 15.15 -0.40
CA VAL A 144 11.83 14.76 1.01
C VAL A 144 12.16 13.26 1.14
N PHE A 145 11.54 12.40 0.32
CA PHE A 145 11.90 10.98 0.27
C PHE A 145 13.29 10.74 -0.37
N MET A 146 13.78 11.65 -1.18
CA MET A 146 15.09 11.55 -1.82
C MET A 146 16.21 12.11 -0.94
N ASP A 147 15.90 12.91 0.07
CA ASP A 147 16.89 13.46 0.98
C ASP A 147 17.41 12.38 1.95
N ASN A 148 18.76 12.30 2.07
CA ASN A 148 19.44 11.37 2.96
C ASN A 148 19.65 11.94 4.38
N THR A 149 19.46 13.24 4.54
CA THR A 149 19.68 13.94 5.83
C THR A 149 18.44 13.91 6.70
N SER A 150 17.27 13.62 6.09
CA SER A 150 16.00 13.50 6.81
C SER A 150 16.05 12.29 7.74
N GLY A 151 15.59 12.44 8.98
CA GLY A 151 15.40 11.35 9.94
C GLY A 151 14.38 10.32 9.44
N ASN A 152 13.31 10.10 10.19
CA ASN A 152 12.15 9.34 9.70
C ASN A 152 11.34 10.16 8.71
N VAL A 153 10.89 9.51 7.62
CA VAL A 153 9.96 10.11 6.66
C VAL A 153 8.75 9.19 6.52
N THR A 154 7.58 9.73 6.80
CA THR A 154 6.30 9.02 6.72
C THR A 154 5.36 9.74 5.76
N GLY A 155 5.04 9.13 4.61
CA GLY A 155 4.12 9.70 3.62
C GLY A 155 2.76 9.02 3.67
N PHE A 156 1.70 9.80 3.91
CA PHE A 156 0.32 9.35 3.82
C PHE A 156 -0.19 9.55 2.38
N CYS A 157 -0.54 8.47 1.72
CA CYS A 157 -0.86 8.45 0.29
C CYS A 157 -2.16 7.68 0.01
N VAL A 158 -2.69 7.82 -1.21
CA VAL A 158 -3.88 7.09 -1.65
C VAL A 158 -3.50 5.95 -2.60
N LEU A 159 -4.10 4.78 -2.41
CA LEU A 159 -3.94 3.61 -3.28
C LEU A 159 -4.42 3.91 -4.71
N GLY A 160 -3.62 3.56 -5.70
CA GLY A 160 -3.90 3.86 -7.10
C GLY A 160 -3.76 5.35 -7.44
N GLY A 161 -3.16 6.15 -6.54
CA GLY A 161 -2.75 7.52 -6.79
C GLY A 161 -1.34 7.61 -7.35
N ILE A 162 -0.91 8.84 -7.62
CA ILE A 162 0.40 9.15 -8.23
C ILE A 162 1.58 8.55 -7.48
N PHE A 163 1.50 8.43 -6.15
CA PHE A 163 2.57 7.89 -5.31
C PHE A 163 2.52 6.36 -5.17
N SER A 164 1.44 5.70 -5.57
CA SER A 164 1.35 4.23 -5.63
C SER A 164 1.70 3.67 -7.00
N GLU A 165 1.64 4.49 -8.07
CA GLU A 165 1.92 4.10 -9.44
C GLU A 165 2.92 5.09 -10.07
N GLY A 166 3.93 4.59 -10.79
CA GLY A 166 4.79 5.43 -11.64
C GLY A 166 5.93 6.22 -10.97
N ILE A 167 6.10 6.17 -9.64
CA ILE A 167 7.26 6.81 -9.00
C ILE A 167 8.43 5.84 -8.95
N ASP A 168 9.56 6.30 -9.43
CA ASP A 168 10.83 5.60 -9.32
C ASP A 168 11.66 6.21 -8.17
N LEU A 169 11.53 5.64 -6.99
CA LEU A 169 12.38 5.97 -5.83
C LEU A 169 13.70 5.20 -5.95
N ARG A 170 14.40 5.31 -7.09
CA ARG A 170 15.71 4.68 -7.28
C ARG A 170 16.68 5.18 -6.20
N ASP A 171 17.48 4.26 -5.70
CA ASP A 171 18.57 4.47 -4.74
C ASP A 171 18.18 4.78 -3.28
N LYS A 172 16.88 4.84 -2.91
CA LYS A 172 16.48 5.13 -1.54
C LYS A 172 15.21 4.37 -1.17
N SER A 173 15.40 3.10 -0.86
CA SER A 173 14.31 2.17 -0.61
C SER A 173 13.45 2.57 0.59
N LEU A 174 12.14 2.38 0.41
CA LEU A 174 11.21 2.35 1.54
C LEU A 174 11.55 1.13 2.39
N ILE A 175 11.73 1.34 3.68
CA ILE A 175 11.90 0.23 4.62
C ILE A 175 10.57 -0.30 5.15
N GLY A 176 9.47 0.39 4.88
CA GLY A 176 8.14 -0.08 5.22
C GLY A 176 7.02 0.53 4.38
N ALA A 177 6.02 -0.30 4.08
CA ALA A 177 4.75 0.12 3.53
C ALA A 177 3.61 -0.40 4.41
N CYS A 178 2.69 0.51 4.78
CA CYS A 178 1.45 0.15 5.45
C CYS A 178 0.29 0.35 4.47
N ILE A 179 -0.53 -0.68 4.27
CA ILE A 179 -1.65 -0.63 3.34
C ILE A 179 -2.95 -0.83 4.11
N VAL A 180 -3.74 0.24 4.21
CA VAL A 180 -5.00 0.26 4.92
C VAL A 180 -6.13 -0.10 3.96
N GLY A 181 -6.75 -1.26 4.21
CA GLY A 181 -7.84 -1.75 3.37
C GLY A 181 -7.38 -2.49 2.11
N THR A 182 -8.34 -3.12 1.47
CA THR A 182 -8.12 -4.07 0.38
C THR A 182 -8.11 -3.41 -1.02
N GLY A 183 -8.00 -2.10 -1.11
CA GLY A 183 -7.89 -1.38 -2.38
C GLY A 183 -9.14 -1.43 -3.26
N ILE A 184 -10.24 -2.01 -2.78
CA ILE A 184 -11.50 -2.14 -3.55
C ILE A 184 -11.89 -0.78 -4.11
N PRO A 185 -12.05 -0.66 -5.44
CA PRO A 185 -12.48 0.57 -6.06
C PRO A 185 -13.91 0.93 -5.72
N MET A 186 -14.23 2.22 -5.84
CA MET A 186 -15.59 2.71 -5.60
C MET A 186 -16.61 2.03 -6.52
N ILE A 187 -17.80 1.74 -5.98
CA ILE A 187 -18.91 1.19 -6.74
C ILE A 187 -19.37 2.23 -7.77
N CYS A 188 -19.36 1.85 -9.04
CA CYS A 188 -19.82 2.69 -10.12
C CYS A 188 -20.52 1.87 -11.22
N ARG A 189 -21.23 2.57 -12.11
CA ARG A 189 -22.01 1.91 -13.20
C ARG A 189 -21.12 1.04 -14.09
N GLN A 190 -19.94 1.51 -14.47
CA GLN A 190 -19.03 0.78 -15.34
C GLN A 190 -18.59 -0.54 -14.72
N ARG A 191 -18.27 -0.54 -13.42
CA ARG A 191 -17.88 -1.75 -12.69
C ARG A 191 -19.05 -2.71 -12.49
N ASN A 192 -20.26 -2.19 -12.32
CA ASN A 192 -21.44 -3.04 -12.24
C ASN A 192 -21.75 -3.72 -13.59
N ILE A 193 -21.50 -3.05 -14.72
CA ILE A 193 -21.60 -3.68 -16.05
C ILE A 193 -20.58 -4.84 -16.15
N LEU A 194 -19.34 -4.60 -15.77
CA LEU A 194 -18.30 -5.64 -15.78
C LEU A 194 -18.67 -6.81 -14.86
N ARG A 195 -19.13 -6.52 -13.66
CA ARG A 195 -19.62 -7.53 -12.71
C ARG A 195 -20.71 -8.38 -13.34
N ASN A 196 -21.76 -7.75 -13.84
CA ASN A 196 -22.91 -8.46 -14.44
C ASN A 196 -22.50 -9.31 -15.64
N TYR A 197 -21.56 -8.83 -16.46
CA TYR A 197 -21.01 -9.61 -17.57
C TYR A 197 -20.36 -10.90 -17.07
N PHE A 198 -19.44 -10.83 -16.10
CA PHE A 198 -18.78 -12.01 -15.58
C PHE A 198 -19.75 -12.95 -14.83
N ASP A 199 -20.72 -12.40 -14.09
CA ASP A 199 -21.81 -13.21 -13.48
C ASP A 199 -22.61 -13.95 -14.58
N SER A 200 -22.90 -13.33 -15.73
CA SER A 200 -23.66 -13.94 -16.82
C SER A 200 -22.97 -15.11 -17.51
N ILE A 201 -21.62 -15.16 -17.45
CA ILE A 201 -20.82 -16.27 -17.99
C ILE A 201 -20.38 -17.28 -16.93
N GLY A 202 -21.03 -17.26 -15.74
CA GLY A 202 -20.81 -18.23 -14.68
C GLY A 202 -19.55 -18.00 -13.84
N LYS A 203 -18.97 -16.80 -13.85
CA LYS A 203 -17.82 -16.41 -13.02
C LYS A 203 -18.26 -15.53 -11.87
N ASN A 204 -17.39 -15.34 -10.89
CA ASN A 204 -17.65 -14.40 -9.79
C ASN A 204 -17.40 -12.96 -10.24
N GLY A 205 -18.44 -12.28 -10.75
CA GLY A 205 -18.30 -10.92 -11.26
C GLY A 205 -17.83 -9.90 -10.22
N TYR A 206 -18.11 -10.14 -8.92
CA TYR A 206 -17.59 -9.28 -7.87
C TYR A 206 -16.06 -9.38 -7.75
N GLN A 207 -15.49 -10.57 -7.85
CA GLN A 207 -14.04 -10.74 -7.88
C GLN A 207 -13.41 -9.99 -9.05
N TYR A 208 -13.97 -10.14 -10.25
CA TYR A 208 -13.46 -9.51 -11.47
C TYR A 208 -13.56 -7.98 -11.45
N ALA A 209 -14.67 -7.45 -10.97
CA ALA A 209 -14.91 -6.01 -10.98
C ALA A 209 -14.24 -5.25 -9.80
N TYR A 210 -14.02 -5.94 -8.67
CA TYR A 210 -13.65 -5.27 -7.42
C TYR A 210 -12.43 -5.88 -6.73
N VAL A 211 -12.43 -7.20 -6.46
CA VAL A 211 -11.36 -7.82 -5.64
C VAL A 211 -10.04 -7.83 -6.37
N PHE A 212 -10.00 -8.34 -7.60
CA PHE A 212 -8.75 -8.42 -8.38
C PHE A 212 -8.15 -7.05 -8.66
N PRO A 213 -8.90 -6.05 -9.14
CA PRO A 213 -8.37 -4.70 -9.30
C PRO A 213 -7.91 -4.06 -7.99
N GLY A 214 -8.60 -4.35 -6.87
CA GLY A 214 -8.21 -3.89 -5.55
C GLY A 214 -6.87 -4.49 -5.12
N MET A 215 -6.74 -5.81 -5.21
CA MET A 215 -5.50 -6.50 -4.85
C MET A 215 -4.32 -6.10 -5.72
N ASN A 216 -4.54 -5.81 -7.01
CA ASN A 216 -3.47 -5.28 -7.85
C ASN A 216 -2.88 -3.98 -7.32
N LYS A 217 -3.71 -3.06 -6.84
CA LYS A 217 -3.24 -1.82 -6.20
C LYS A 217 -2.47 -2.09 -4.92
N VAL A 218 -2.95 -3.04 -4.10
CA VAL A 218 -2.25 -3.48 -2.88
C VAL A 218 -0.87 -4.04 -3.22
N LEU A 219 -0.78 -4.93 -4.21
CA LEU A 219 0.48 -5.53 -4.64
C LEU A 219 1.44 -4.50 -5.25
N GLN A 220 0.95 -3.54 -6.02
CA GLN A 220 1.75 -2.44 -6.56
C GLN A 220 2.34 -1.58 -5.44
N ALA A 221 1.53 -1.22 -4.43
CA ALA A 221 1.99 -0.46 -3.27
C ALA A 221 3.01 -1.26 -2.43
N ALA A 222 2.75 -2.54 -2.18
CA ALA A 222 3.66 -3.43 -1.47
C ALA A 222 4.99 -3.64 -2.20
N GLY A 223 4.97 -3.72 -3.54
CA GLY A 223 6.16 -3.86 -4.39
C GLY A 223 7.11 -2.66 -4.37
N ARG A 224 6.75 -1.58 -3.65
CA ARG A 224 7.62 -0.42 -3.45
C ARG A 224 8.71 -0.63 -2.41
N VAL A 225 8.58 -1.63 -1.55
CA VAL A 225 9.48 -1.87 -0.42
C VAL A 225 10.75 -2.61 -0.85
N ILE A 226 10.65 -3.62 -1.70
CA ILE A 226 11.78 -4.42 -2.18
C ILE A 226 11.96 -4.19 -3.69
N ARG A 227 13.06 -3.58 -4.09
CA ARG A 227 13.40 -3.26 -5.49
C ARG A 227 14.78 -3.77 -5.90
N THR A 228 15.67 -3.93 -4.92
CA THR A 228 17.01 -4.46 -5.12
C THR A 228 17.23 -5.69 -4.25
N ALA A 229 18.31 -6.43 -4.49
CA ALA A 229 18.64 -7.61 -3.70
C ALA A 229 19.01 -7.27 -2.25
N ASP A 230 19.48 -6.06 -2.01
CA ASP A 230 19.94 -5.59 -0.70
C ASP A 230 18.84 -4.93 0.13
N ASP A 231 17.67 -4.67 -0.48
CA ASP A 231 16.55 -4.05 0.22
C ASP A 231 16.00 -5.00 1.29
N LYS A 232 15.72 -4.43 2.47
CA LYS A 232 15.09 -5.13 3.58
C LYS A 232 13.93 -4.29 4.10
N GLY A 233 12.74 -4.91 4.26
CA GLY A 233 11.60 -4.10 4.69
C GLY A 233 10.35 -4.86 5.08
N ILE A 234 9.38 -4.12 5.60
CA ILE A 234 8.12 -4.62 6.16
C ILE A 234 6.94 -4.14 5.34
N ILE A 235 6.03 -5.05 5.04
CA ILE A 235 4.72 -4.78 4.47
C ILE A 235 3.68 -5.06 5.55
N LEU A 236 2.93 -4.03 5.96
CA LEU A 236 1.87 -4.15 6.96
C LEU A 236 0.50 -3.94 6.29
N LEU A 237 -0.29 -5.00 6.24
CA LEU A 237 -1.64 -5.00 5.67
C LEU A 237 -2.66 -4.83 6.79
N LEU A 238 -3.43 -3.75 6.78
CA LEU A 238 -4.41 -3.42 7.81
C LEU A 238 -5.84 -3.59 7.31
N ASP A 239 -6.28 -4.83 7.30
CA ASP A 239 -7.69 -5.22 7.10
C ASP A 239 -7.88 -6.71 7.41
N ASP A 240 -8.92 -7.06 8.17
CA ASP A 240 -9.26 -8.44 8.53
C ASP A 240 -9.55 -9.34 7.32
N ARG A 241 -9.97 -8.77 6.19
CA ARG A 241 -10.23 -9.50 4.94
C ARG A 241 -8.98 -10.15 4.34
N PHE A 242 -7.79 -9.62 4.58
CA PHE A 242 -6.55 -10.24 4.14
C PHE A 242 -6.31 -11.63 4.75
N MET A 243 -7.00 -11.95 5.85
CA MET A 243 -6.96 -13.29 6.45
C MET A 243 -7.90 -14.30 5.78
N THR A 244 -8.76 -13.87 4.88
CA THR A 244 -9.70 -14.78 4.20
C THR A 244 -9.05 -15.47 3.01
N GLN A 245 -9.49 -16.69 2.70
CA GLN A 245 -9.01 -17.47 1.57
C GLN A 245 -9.13 -16.69 0.24
N GLU A 246 -10.20 -15.93 0.07
CA GLU A 246 -10.46 -15.12 -1.13
C GLU A 246 -9.30 -14.17 -1.44
N TYR A 247 -8.74 -13.52 -0.42
CA TYR A 247 -7.62 -12.59 -0.57
C TYR A 247 -6.27 -13.30 -0.60
N GLN A 248 -6.09 -14.35 0.21
CA GLN A 248 -4.84 -15.10 0.26
C GLN A 248 -4.52 -15.81 -1.07
N MET A 249 -5.53 -16.26 -1.80
CA MET A 249 -5.36 -16.81 -3.15
C MET A 249 -4.82 -15.79 -4.18
N GLN A 250 -4.81 -14.50 -3.85
CA GLN A 250 -4.26 -13.42 -4.69
C GLN A 250 -2.81 -13.06 -4.32
N TYR A 251 -2.25 -13.68 -3.27
CA TYR A 251 -0.90 -13.37 -2.86
C TYR A 251 0.13 -13.86 -3.86
N PRO A 252 1.18 -13.08 -4.10
CA PRO A 252 2.32 -13.53 -4.90
C PRO A 252 2.97 -14.75 -4.23
N ARG A 253 3.58 -15.61 -5.04
CA ARG A 253 4.25 -16.81 -4.53
C ARG A 253 5.37 -16.51 -3.53
N GLU A 254 6.00 -15.36 -3.68
CA GLU A 254 7.03 -14.85 -2.77
C GLU A 254 6.49 -14.33 -1.42
N TRP A 255 5.17 -14.33 -1.21
CA TRP A 255 4.55 -14.12 0.10
C TRP A 255 4.23 -15.48 0.75
N ASP A 256 5.21 -16.35 0.77
CA ASP A 256 5.11 -17.70 1.34
C ASP A 256 4.85 -17.69 2.85
N LYS A 257 5.33 -16.64 3.53
CA LYS A 257 5.15 -16.43 4.97
C LYS A 257 4.45 -15.10 5.22
N VAL A 258 3.22 -15.18 5.71
CA VAL A 258 2.47 -14.02 6.21
C VAL A 258 2.18 -14.20 7.70
N TYR A 259 2.34 -13.13 8.48
CA TYR A 259 2.27 -13.18 9.93
C TYR A 259 1.05 -12.41 10.42
N PRO A 260 -0.01 -13.10 10.92
CA PRO A 260 -1.12 -12.43 11.58
C PRO A 260 -0.66 -11.77 12.88
N VAL A 261 -1.00 -10.49 13.03
CA VAL A 261 -0.68 -9.69 14.20
C VAL A 261 -1.91 -8.97 14.74
N ASP A 262 -1.86 -8.56 15.99
CA ASP A 262 -2.76 -7.59 16.59
C ASP A 262 -1.96 -6.42 17.16
N ILE A 263 -2.65 -5.37 17.58
CA ILE A 263 -1.99 -4.13 18.03
C ILE A 263 -0.98 -4.37 19.17
N ASN A 264 -1.17 -5.40 20.00
CA ASN A 264 -0.32 -5.66 21.15
C ASN A 264 0.97 -6.41 20.79
N ASN A 265 0.98 -7.21 19.72
CA ASN A 265 2.14 -8.04 19.36
C ASN A 265 2.88 -7.56 18.11
N THR A 266 2.34 -6.57 17.40
CA THR A 266 2.94 -6.03 16.17
C THR A 266 4.36 -5.52 16.39
N GLY A 267 4.59 -4.74 17.44
CA GLY A 267 5.91 -4.19 17.75
C GLY A 267 6.97 -5.28 17.92
N LYS A 268 6.66 -6.33 18.68
CA LYS A 268 7.57 -7.47 18.85
C LYS A 268 7.89 -8.17 17.52
N CYS A 269 6.88 -8.41 16.69
CA CYS A 269 7.10 -9.05 15.38
C CYS A 269 7.98 -8.21 14.45
N ILE A 270 7.88 -6.89 14.53
CA ILE A 270 8.70 -5.94 13.77
C ILE A 270 10.15 -5.93 14.29
N GLU A 271 10.32 -5.83 15.61
CA GLU A 271 11.65 -5.86 16.25
C GLU A 271 12.40 -7.17 15.95
N ASP A 272 11.73 -8.31 16.06
CA ASP A 272 12.31 -9.62 15.75
C ASP A 272 12.82 -9.70 14.29
N PHE A 273 12.13 -9.03 13.35
CA PHE A 273 12.57 -8.97 11.97
C PHE A 273 13.81 -8.09 11.78
N TRP A 274 13.90 -6.96 12.46
CA TRP A 274 15.05 -6.06 12.31
C TRP A 274 16.32 -6.57 12.99
N ARG A 275 16.20 -7.50 13.94
CA ARG A 275 17.33 -8.13 14.62
C ARG A 275 18.00 -9.25 13.82
N LEU A 276 17.30 -9.81 12.84
CA LEU A 276 17.83 -10.80 11.90
C LEU A 276 18.67 -10.13 10.82
#